data_2dbc913ea91cd5634edc8dbdd114c18c
#
_entry.id   2dbc913ea91cd5634edc8dbdd114c18c
#
_cell.length_a   1.000
_cell.length_b   1.000
_cell.length_c   1.000
_cell.angle_alpha   90.00
_cell.angle_beta   90.00
_cell.angle_gamma   90.00
#
_symmetry.space_group_name_H-M   'P 1'
#
loop_
_entity.id
_entity.type
_entity.pdbx_description
1 polymer ?
#
loop_
_entity_poly.entity_id
_entity_poly.type
_entity_poly.pdbx_seq_one_letter_code
_entity_poly.pdbx_strand_id
1 'polypeptide(L)'
;GKFDEVPSAVARYLAVVNSADWPGVCWPEYATLGWREAGVAVESRPTVGHDALGITGCFCAIAETGTLVFLTGTETPSATFLLPETHVAIVRAAQVVPAMEDAFARIRAECYELPRAVNLVSGPSRTGDIEQTIVLGAHGPRRLHVVLFG
;
A
#
# COMPACT_ATOMS: atom_id res chain seq x y z
N GLY A 1 -1.86 -0.32 -17.58
CA GLY A 1 -0.45 -0.61 -17.78
C GLY A 1 -0.11 -2.04 -17.42
N LYS A 2 1.13 -2.40 -17.66
CA LYS A 2 1.66 -3.72 -17.36
C LYS A 2 2.40 -3.70 -16.02
N PHE A 3 2.55 -4.88 -15.43
CA PHE A 3 3.21 -5.01 -14.15
C PHE A 3 4.66 -4.49 -14.16
N ASP A 4 5.39 -4.71 -15.24
CA ASP A 4 6.76 -4.23 -15.37
C ASP A 4 6.87 -2.71 -15.54
N GLU A 5 5.77 -2.02 -15.77
CA GLU A 5 5.71 -0.56 -15.87
C GLU A 5 5.51 0.11 -14.51
N VAL A 6 5.22 -0.69 -13.47
CA VAL A 6 4.95 -0.16 -12.14
C VAL A 6 6.10 0.69 -11.57
N PRO A 7 7.36 0.25 -11.63
CA PRO A 7 8.45 1.09 -11.12
C PRO A 7 8.53 2.46 -11.76
N SER A 8 8.32 2.54 -13.08
CA SER A 8 8.32 3.83 -13.80
C SER A 8 7.16 4.72 -13.34
N ALA A 9 5.99 4.14 -13.11
CA ALA A 9 4.84 4.87 -12.61
C ALA A 9 5.09 5.43 -11.22
N VAL A 10 5.72 4.65 -10.35
CA VAL A 10 6.09 5.09 -9.01
C VAL A 10 7.13 6.21 -9.09
N ALA A 11 8.13 6.06 -9.96
CA ALA A 11 9.16 7.09 -10.14
C ALA A 11 8.54 8.42 -10.56
N ARG A 12 7.59 8.39 -11.48
CA ARG A 12 6.90 9.61 -11.91
C ARG A 12 6.16 10.28 -10.76
N TYR A 13 5.48 9.49 -9.94
CA TYR A 13 4.78 10.02 -8.78
C TYR A 13 5.77 10.66 -7.79
N LEU A 14 6.85 9.97 -7.47
CA LEU A 14 7.85 10.47 -6.53
C LEU A 14 8.48 11.78 -7.02
N ALA A 15 8.68 11.90 -8.33
CA ALA A 15 9.18 13.14 -8.91
C ALA A 15 8.19 14.30 -8.69
N VAL A 16 6.89 14.04 -8.83
CA VAL A 16 5.86 15.06 -8.62
C VAL A 16 5.84 15.54 -7.18
N VAL A 17 6.01 14.64 -6.20
CA VAL A 17 6.02 15.01 -4.79
C VAL A 17 7.41 15.35 -4.26
N ASN A 18 8.38 15.45 -5.17
CA ASN A 18 9.75 15.82 -4.86
C ASN A 18 10.42 14.90 -3.84
N SER A 19 10.26 13.61 -4.03
CA SER A 19 10.68 12.60 -3.05
C SER A 19 11.45 11.45 -3.67
N ALA A 20 12.10 11.67 -4.81
CA ALA A 20 12.78 10.60 -5.55
C ALA A 20 13.91 9.93 -4.76
N ASP A 21 14.52 10.64 -3.83
CA ASP A 21 15.68 10.16 -3.06
C ASP A 21 15.29 9.54 -1.71
N TRP A 22 14.01 9.41 -1.44
CA TRP A 22 13.56 8.86 -0.17
C TRP A 22 13.87 7.36 -0.06
N PRO A 23 14.42 6.92 1.08
CA PRO A 23 14.59 5.48 1.31
C PRO A 23 13.23 4.81 1.41
N GLY A 24 13.10 3.66 0.77
CA GLY A 24 11.84 2.95 0.73
C GLY A 24 11.99 1.46 0.97
N VAL A 25 10.89 0.87 1.37
CA VAL A 25 10.76 -0.58 1.57
C VAL A 25 9.57 -1.08 0.79
N CYS A 26 9.61 -2.34 0.41
CA CYS A 26 8.49 -2.97 -0.28
C CYS A 26 8.23 -4.36 0.30
N TRP A 27 7.03 -4.87 0.06
CA TRP A 27 6.73 -6.27 0.35
C TRP A 27 7.59 -7.18 -0.54
N PRO A 28 7.93 -8.39 -0.05
CA PRO A 28 8.81 -9.30 -0.80
C PRO A 28 8.37 -9.58 -2.23
N GLU A 29 7.08 -9.63 -2.49
CA GLU A 29 6.58 -9.93 -3.83
C GLU A 29 6.95 -8.87 -4.87
N TYR A 30 7.34 -7.68 -4.44
CA TYR A 30 7.72 -6.59 -5.34
C TYR A 30 9.24 -6.36 -5.40
N ALA A 31 10.01 -7.20 -4.69
CA ALA A 31 11.46 -7.01 -4.56
C ALA A 31 12.21 -7.12 -5.89
N THR A 32 11.68 -7.91 -6.82
CA THR A 32 12.36 -8.19 -8.09
C THR A 32 11.98 -7.24 -9.22
N LEU A 33 11.13 -6.26 -8.96
CA LEU A 33 10.79 -5.27 -9.97
C LEU A 33 11.98 -4.34 -10.23
N GLY A 34 11.98 -3.70 -11.38
CA GLY A 34 13.09 -2.85 -11.82
C GLY A 34 13.15 -1.48 -11.13
N TRP A 35 13.18 -1.47 -9.81
CA TRP A 35 13.22 -0.22 -9.03
C TRP A 35 14.47 0.58 -9.32
N ARG A 36 15.63 -0.07 -9.31
CA ARG A 36 16.91 0.60 -9.53
C ARG A 36 16.95 1.25 -10.90
N GLU A 37 16.50 0.55 -11.92
CA GLU A 37 16.46 1.05 -13.28
C GLU A 37 15.53 2.24 -13.44
N ALA A 38 14.48 2.28 -12.62
CA ALA A 38 13.54 3.40 -12.60
C ALA A 38 14.01 4.56 -11.71
N GLY A 39 15.12 4.39 -10.99
CA GLY A 39 15.64 5.42 -10.09
C GLY A 39 14.96 5.48 -8.73
N VAL A 40 14.36 4.38 -8.29
CA VAL A 40 13.66 4.31 -6.99
C VAL A 40 14.48 3.45 -6.03
N ALA A 41 14.86 4.03 -4.88
CA ALA A 41 15.68 3.34 -3.89
C ALA A 41 14.77 2.54 -2.95
N VAL A 42 14.53 1.28 -3.30
CA VAL A 42 13.62 0.40 -2.57
C VAL A 42 14.30 -0.92 -2.25
N GLU A 43 14.09 -1.39 -1.03
CA GLU A 43 14.59 -2.68 -0.55
C GLU A 43 13.44 -3.49 0.06
N SER A 44 13.51 -4.81 -0.08
CA SER A 44 12.59 -5.70 0.63
C SER A 44 13.23 -6.10 1.95
N ARG A 45 12.79 -5.47 3.02
CA ARG A 45 13.26 -5.71 4.39
C ARG A 45 12.21 -5.19 5.37
N PRO A 46 12.35 -5.50 6.65
CA PRO A 46 11.46 -4.90 7.66
C PRO A 46 11.54 -3.38 7.65
N THR A 47 10.39 -2.74 7.84
CA THR A 47 10.30 -1.28 7.88
C THR A 47 10.85 -0.75 9.19
N VAL A 48 11.67 0.30 9.10
CA VAL A 48 12.17 1.02 10.27
C VAL A 48 11.65 2.46 10.26
N GLY A 49 11.73 3.13 11.41
CA GLY A 49 11.06 4.41 11.62
C GLY A 49 11.45 5.56 10.69
N HIS A 50 12.62 5.48 10.05
CA HIS A 50 13.08 6.54 9.15
C HIS A 50 12.80 6.23 7.66
N ASP A 51 12.17 5.11 7.36
CA ASP A 51 11.77 4.82 5.99
C ASP A 51 10.63 5.76 5.59
N ALA A 52 10.82 6.49 4.51
CA ALA A 52 9.87 7.49 4.07
C ALA A 52 8.84 6.95 3.06
N LEU A 53 9.14 5.83 2.44
CA LEU A 53 8.31 5.24 1.39
C LEU A 53 8.04 3.77 1.68
N GLY A 54 6.77 3.37 1.62
CA GLY A 54 6.38 1.98 1.73
C GLY A 54 5.59 1.57 0.49
N ILE A 55 5.98 0.45 -0.12
CA ILE A 55 5.33 -0.06 -1.32
C ILE A 55 4.72 -1.42 -1.01
N THR A 56 3.42 -1.52 -1.21
CA THR A 56 2.66 -2.75 -0.93
C THR A 56 1.74 -3.09 -2.09
N GLY A 57 1.19 -4.29 -2.05
CA GLY A 57 -0.02 -4.61 -2.79
C GLY A 57 -1.23 -4.42 -1.88
N CYS A 58 -2.31 -5.11 -2.21
CA CYS A 58 -3.48 -5.22 -1.36
C CYS A 58 -4.18 -6.54 -1.67
N PHE A 59 -5.09 -6.96 -0.80
CA PHE A 59 -5.92 -8.12 -1.10
C PHE A 59 -6.97 -7.76 -2.14
N CYS A 60 -7.68 -6.67 -1.91
CA CYS A 60 -8.63 -6.11 -2.88
C CYS A 60 -8.83 -4.62 -2.62
N ALA A 61 -9.45 -3.94 -3.58
CA ALA A 61 -9.79 -2.53 -3.48
C ALA A 61 -11.29 -2.35 -3.68
N ILE A 62 -11.94 -1.64 -2.78
CA ILE A 62 -13.39 -1.42 -2.82
C ILE A 62 -13.66 -0.10 -3.54
N ALA A 63 -14.29 -0.20 -4.72
CA ALA A 63 -14.51 0.97 -5.57
C ALA A 63 -15.49 1.97 -4.95
N GLU A 64 -16.53 1.48 -4.29
CA GLU A 64 -17.57 2.32 -3.72
C GLU A 64 -17.05 3.36 -2.74
N THR A 65 -16.07 2.99 -1.93
CA THR A 65 -15.54 3.84 -0.87
C THR A 65 -14.07 4.23 -1.06
N GLY A 66 -13.42 3.71 -2.08
CA GLY A 66 -11.99 3.94 -2.27
C GLY A 66 -11.14 3.29 -1.18
N THR A 67 -11.57 2.15 -0.66
CA THR A 67 -10.92 1.49 0.45
C THR A 67 -10.02 0.36 -0.04
N LEU A 68 -8.79 0.32 0.47
CA LEU A 68 -7.88 -0.80 0.24
C LEU A 68 -8.02 -1.79 1.39
N VAL A 69 -8.06 -3.07 1.06
CA VAL A 69 -8.18 -4.15 2.04
C VAL A 69 -6.85 -4.90 2.08
N PHE A 70 -6.25 -4.99 3.26
CA PHE A 70 -5.01 -5.69 3.46
C PHE A 70 -5.22 -6.87 4.39
N LEU A 71 -4.72 -8.04 3.98
CA LEU A 71 -4.63 -9.20 4.85
C LEU A 71 -3.18 -9.32 5.29
N THR A 72 -2.91 -9.13 6.57
CA THR A 72 -1.54 -9.07 7.05
C THR A 72 -1.01 -10.44 7.46
N GLY A 73 0.27 -10.64 7.26
CA GLY A 73 1.00 -11.85 7.60
C GLY A 73 2.50 -11.63 7.52
N THR A 74 3.27 -12.71 7.54
CA THR A 74 4.72 -12.64 7.52
C THR A 74 5.26 -11.96 6.26
N GLU A 75 4.67 -12.29 5.10
CA GLU A 75 5.08 -11.73 3.81
C GLU A 75 4.39 -10.40 3.49
N THR A 76 3.42 -10.01 4.31
CA THR A 76 2.62 -8.81 4.09
C THR A 76 2.51 -8.01 5.39
N PRO A 77 3.63 -7.55 5.95
CA PRO A 77 3.60 -6.85 7.24
C PRO A 77 2.92 -5.49 7.14
N SER A 78 2.12 -5.17 8.15
CA SER A 78 1.39 -3.91 8.20
C SER A 78 2.29 -2.69 8.37
N ALA A 79 3.46 -2.86 8.95
CA ALA A 79 4.39 -1.76 9.16
C ALA A 79 4.75 -1.06 7.85
N THR A 80 4.79 -1.78 6.73
CA THR A 80 5.14 -1.22 5.43
C THR A 80 4.14 -0.18 4.95
N PHE A 81 2.88 -0.28 5.32
CA PHE A 81 1.88 0.73 4.94
C PHE A 81 1.46 1.64 6.09
N LEU A 82 1.92 1.38 7.32
CA LEU A 82 1.54 2.21 8.47
C LEU A 82 2.61 3.22 8.87
N LEU A 83 3.89 2.85 8.79
CA LEU A 83 4.97 3.68 9.29
C LEU A 83 5.47 4.76 8.33
N PRO A 84 5.69 4.49 7.03
CA PRO A 84 6.21 5.52 6.13
C PRO A 84 5.22 6.66 5.88
N GLU A 85 5.76 7.84 5.61
CA GLU A 85 4.92 9.01 5.28
C GLU A 85 4.18 8.83 3.96
N THR A 86 4.81 8.16 3.01
CA THR A 86 4.21 7.91 1.69
C THR A 86 3.99 6.42 1.51
N HIS A 87 2.77 6.05 1.20
CA HIS A 87 2.40 4.68 0.88
C HIS A 87 1.99 4.60 -0.58
N VAL A 88 2.63 3.71 -1.32
CA VAL A 88 2.26 3.39 -2.68
C VAL A 88 1.67 1.98 -2.67
N ALA A 89 0.42 1.87 -3.08
CA ALA A 89 -0.28 0.59 -3.16
C ALA A 89 -0.39 0.18 -4.63
N ILE A 90 0.13 -1.01 -4.93
CA ILE A 90 0.06 -1.58 -6.28
C ILE A 90 -1.19 -2.44 -6.35
N VAL A 91 -2.12 -2.07 -7.22
CA VAL A 91 -3.43 -2.72 -7.31
C VAL A 91 -3.61 -3.28 -8.72
N ARG A 92 -3.96 -4.54 -8.78
CA ARG A 92 -4.31 -5.19 -10.04
C ARG A 92 -5.80 -4.93 -10.32
N ALA A 93 -6.15 -4.68 -11.57
CA ALA A 93 -7.55 -4.40 -11.92
C ALA A 93 -8.50 -5.50 -11.46
N ALA A 94 -8.06 -6.76 -11.50
CA ALA A 94 -8.86 -7.90 -11.05
C ALA A 94 -9.12 -7.90 -9.54
N GLN A 95 -8.39 -7.09 -8.77
CA GLN A 95 -8.58 -6.97 -7.32
C GLN A 95 -9.63 -5.92 -6.95
N VAL A 96 -10.11 -5.17 -7.91
CA VAL A 96 -11.13 -4.15 -7.63
C VAL A 96 -12.49 -4.81 -7.51
N VAL A 97 -13.18 -4.54 -6.41
CA VAL A 97 -14.53 -5.05 -6.15
C VAL A 97 -15.48 -3.88 -5.92
N PRO A 98 -16.78 -4.03 -6.23
CA PRO A 98 -17.73 -2.91 -6.12
C PRO A 98 -17.99 -2.42 -4.70
N ALA A 99 -18.22 -3.35 -3.75
CA ALA A 99 -18.71 -2.99 -2.43
C ALA A 99 -18.04 -3.80 -1.33
N MET A 100 -18.26 -3.39 -0.08
CA MET A 100 -17.68 -4.02 1.11
C MET A 100 -18.07 -5.51 1.22
N GLU A 101 -19.30 -5.84 0.89
CA GLU A 101 -19.78 -7.24 0.94
C GLU A 101 -18.99 -8.13 -0.01
N ASP A 102 -18.61 -7.59 -1.16
CA ASP A 102 -17.83 -8.33 -2.14
C ASP A 102 -16.42 -8.62 -1.62
N ALA A 103 -15.83 -7.67 -0.89
CA ALA A 103 -14.53 -7.86 -0.27
C ALA A 103 -14.57 -8.98 0.77
N PHE A 104 -15.55 -8.97 1.65
CA PHE A 104 -15.69 -10.01 2.68
C PHE A 104 -16.03 -11.36 2.07
N ALA A 105 -16.85 -11.39 1.03
CA ALA A 105 -17.14 -12.63 0.30
C ALA A 105 -15.86 -13.24 -0.27
N ARG A 106 -14.99 -12.39 -0.79
CA ARG A 106 -13.72 -12.81 -1.36
C ARG A 106 -12.77 -13.36 -0.30
N ILE A 107 -12.73 -12.72 0.87
CA ILE A 107 -11.95 -13.23 2.00
C ILE A 107 -12.43 -14.64 2.38
N ARG A 108 -13.73 -14.82 2.51
CA ARG A 108 -14.31 -16.12 2.87
C ARG A 108 -14.03 -17.19 1.83
N ALA A 109 -14.02 -16.82 0.56
CA ALA A 109 -13.83 -17.76 -0.54
C ALA A 109 -12.36 -18.17 -0.73
N GLU A 110 -11.43 -17.24 -0.52
CA GLU A 110 -10.03 -17.45 -0.85
C GLU A 110 -9.14 -17.78 0.35
N CYS A 111 -9.59 -17.53 1.57
CA CYS A 111 -8.79 -17.77 2.76
C CYS A 111 -9.28 -19.01 3.49
N TYR A 112 -8.44 -20.07 3.47
CA TYR A 112 -8.72 -21.31 4.21
C TYR A 112 -8.59 -21.10 5.72
N GLU A 113 -7.67 -20.24 6.13
CA GLU A 113 -7.47 -19.86 7.52
C GLU A 113 -7.71 -18.37 7.64
N LEU A 114 -8.18 -17.94 8.81
CA LEU A 114 -8.39 -16.53 9.06
C LEU A 114 -7.01 -15.82 9.01
N PRO A 115 -6.91 -14.71 8.31
CA PRO A 115 -5.68 -13.94 8.31
C PRO A 115 -5.40 -13.40 9.71
N ARG A 116 -4.13 -13.08 10.00
CA ARG A 116 -3.74 -12.53 11.29
C ARG A 116 -4.49 -11.24 11.59
N ALA A 117 -4.66 -10.41 10.59
CA ALA A 117 -5.46 -9.19 10.71
C ALA A 117 -5.98 -8.76 9.34
N VAL A 118 -7.11 -8.08 9.35
CA VAL A 118 -7.67 -7.43 8.17
C VAL A 118 -7.61 -5.93 8.44
N ASN A 119 -6.93 -5.19 7.57
CA ASN A 119 -6.82 -3.75 7.68
C ASN A 119 -7.56 -3.09 6.53
N LEU A 120 -8.34 -2.08 6.84
CA LEU A 120 -9.07 -1.28 5.86
C LEU A 120 -8.48 0.13 5.86
N VAL A 121 -8.04 0.59 4.68
CA VAL A 121 -7.43 1.91 4.53
C VAL A 121 -8.23 2.70 3.51
N SER A 122 -8.86 3.78 3.96
CA SER A 122 -9.70 4.64 3.13
C SER A 122 -9.03 6.01 2.95
N GLY A 123 -7.95 6.03 2.20
CA GLY A 123 -7.19 7.23 1.93
C GLY A 123 -6.07 7.48 2.92
N PRO A 124 -5.33 8.56 2.73
CA PRO A 124 -4.21 8.90 3.60
C PRO A 124 -4.68 9.45 4.94
N SER A 125 -3.82 9.33 5.95
CA SER A 125 -4.07 9.95 7.24
C SER A 125 -3.98 11.47 7.10
N ARG A 126 -4.96 12.17 7.67
CA ARG A 126 -5.01 13.64 7.61
C ARG A 126 -4.86 14.23 8.99
N THR A 127 -4.14 15.33 9.05
CA THR A 127 -3.94 16.03 10.32
C THR A 127 -5.28 16.49 10.93
N GLY A 128 -6.23 16.85 10.09
CA GLY A 128 -7.54 17.28 10.56
C GLY A 128 -8.36 16.18 11.21
N ASP A 129 -8.06 14.95 10.91
CA ASP A 129 -8.77 13.81 11.51
C ASP A 129 -8.28 13.50 12.91
N ILE A 130 -7.15 14.03 13.27
CA ILE A 130 -6.46 13.72 14.52
C ILE A 130 -7.25 14.12 15.75
N GLU A 131 -7.98 15.21 15.67
CA GLU A 131 -8.74 15.69 16.81
C GLU A 131 -9.76 14.68 17.31
N GLN A 132 -10.36 13.93 16.40
CA GLN A 132 -11.34 12.95 16.78
C GLN A 132 -10.72 11.63 17.17
N THR A 133 -9.62 11.29 16.57
CA THR A 133 -9.00 9.99 16.84
C THR A 133 -8.04 10.05 17.99
N ILE A 134 -7.73 11.24 18.45
CA ILE A 134 -6.83 11.45 19.58
C ILE A 134 -5.55 10.67 19.39
N VAL A 135 -5.00 10.78 18.20
CA VAL A 135 -3.69 10.21 18.02
C VAL A 135 -3.63 8.70 17.84
N LEU A 136 -4.56 7.97 18.39
CA LEU A 136 -4.51 6.50 18.35
C LEU A 136 -4.45 5.95 16.96
N GLY A 137 -5.12 6.60 16.03
CA GLY A 137 -5.05 6.21 14.62
C GLY A 137 -4.15 7.10 13.80
N ALA A 138 -3.39 7.96 14.45
CA ALA A 138 -2.60 8.96 13.75
C ALA A 138 -1.39 8.39 13.03
N HIS A 139 -1.11 7.13 13.21
CA HIS A 139 0.04 6.49 12.59
C HIS A 139 -0.33 5.88 11.26
N GLY A 140 -0.58 6.72 10.30
CA GLY A 140 -0.79 6.30 8.95
C GLY A 140 -0.04 7.24 8.02
N PRO A 141 0.12 6.87 6.76
CA PRO A 141 0.84 7.68 5.80
C PRO A 141 0.11 9.00 5.53
N ARG A 142 0.88 10.05 5.31
CA ARG A 142 0.32 11.35 4.91
C ARG A 142 -0.07 11.36 3.44
N ARG A 143 0.56 10.50 2.64
CA ARG A 143 0.31 10.39 1.22
C ARG A 143 0.02 8.95 0.86
N LEU A 144 -0.99 8.77 0.03
CA LEU A 144 -1.33 7.46 -0.51
C LEU A 144 -1.45 7.60 -2.02
N HIS A 145 -0.68 6.81 -2.74
CA HIS A 145 -0.76 6.75 -4.20
C HIS A 145 -1.08 5.32 -4.62
N VAL A 146 -2.09 5.18 -5.44
CA VAL A 146 -2.49 3.87 -5.96
C VAL A 146 -2.00 3.74 -7.39
N VAL A 147 -1.25 2.67 -7.67
CA VAL A 147 -0.83 2.34 -9.02
C VAL A 147 -1.69 1.18 -9.50
N LEU A 148 -2.59 1.46 -10.42
CA LEU A 148 -3.51 0.47 -10.97
C LEU A 148 -2.94 -0.08 -12.28
N PHE A 149 -2.90 -1.40 -12.41
CA PHE A 149 -2.43 -2.07 -13.61
C PHE A 149 -3.29 -3.28 -13.96
N GLY A 150 -3.08 -3.79 -15.16
CA GLY A 150 -3.80 -4.94 -15.69
C GLY A 150 -4.91 -4.53 -16.59
#